data_823681eef154d50875c837a7d398e415
#
_entry.id   823681eef154d50875c837a7d398e415
#
_cell.length_a   1.000
_cell.length_b   1.000
_cell.length_c   1.000
_cell.angle_alpha   90.00
_cell.angle_beta   90.00
_cell.angle_gamma   90.00
#
_symmetry.space_group_name_H-M   'P 1'
#
loop_
_entity.id
_entity.type
_entity.pdbx_description
1 polymer ?
#
loop_
_entity_poly.entity_id
_entity_poly.type
_entity_poly.pdbx_seq_one_letter_code
_entity_poly.pdbx_strand_id
1 'polypeptide(L)'
;MARKKKRKKTRETPASPPELTGIARLLVESPVETLDLHGMSADQAETRVQFFFQRHATASPGRVVHVITGKGTRSVGAAVLPGLVREMLEDDLSRVVEEWAGLHGGGGFAVRIAGG
;
A
#
# COMPACT_ATOMS: atom_id res chain seq x y z
N MET A 1 -22.55 36.49 11.56
CA MET A 1 -21.83 36.07 11.29
C MET A 1 -21.27 35.46 11.40
N ALA A 2 -21.87 35.63 11.30
CA ALA A 2 -21.11 35.07 11.03
C ALA A 2 -20.65 34.42 11.03
N ARG A 3 -21.04 34.41 10.88
CA ARG A 3 -20.48 33.73 10.51
C ARG A 3 -19.92 32.93 10.56
N LYS A 4 -20.35 32.97 10.69
CA LYS A 4 -19.74 32.32 10.38
C LYS A 4 -19.29 31.39 10.52
N LYS A 5 -19.78 31.57 10.53
CA LYS A 5 -19.20 30.92 10.29
C LYS A 5 -18.81 29.97 10.36
N LYS A 6 -19.29 30.10 10.24
CA LYS A 6 -18.73 29.40 9.88
C LYS A 6 -18.28 28.46 9.82
N ARG A 7 -18.82 28.69 9.65
CA ARG A 7 -18.18 28.05 9.18
C ARG A 7 -17.73 27.18 9.11
N LYS A 8 -18.15 27.47 8.99
CA LYS A 8 -17.50 26.89 8.55
C LYS A 8 -17.06 26.06 8.38
N LYS A 9 -17.51 26.30 8.20
CA LYS A 9 -16.89 25.78 7.71
C LYS A 9 -16.64 25.03 7.32
N THR A 10 -17.15 25.25 7.14
CA THR A 10 -16.69 24.86 6.46
C THR A 10 -16.55 24.41 6.03
N ARG A 11 -16.85 24.58 5.51
CA ARG A 11 -16.52 24.41 4.95
C ARG A 11 -16.22 24.19 4.32
N GLU A 12 -16.54 24.24 4.09
CA GLU A 12 -15.80 24.21 3.50
C GLU A 12 -15.39 23.49 2.69
N THR A 13 -15.88 23.54 1.81
CA THR A 13 -15.16 22.80 1.11
C THR A 13 -14.05 23.16 0.73
N PRO A 14 -13.34 22.72 1.10
CA PRO A 14 -12.03 22.94 0.82
C PRO A 14 -11.65 22.59 -0.57
N ALA A 15 -10.91 23.38 -1.16
CA ALA A 15 -10.33 23.05 -2.40
C ALA A 15 -9.49 21.81 -2.25
N SER A 16 -8.97 21.58 -1.10
CA SER A 16 -8.31 20.30 -0.83
C SER A 16 -9.16 19.53 0.16
N PRO A 17 -9.18 18.23 0.05
CA PRO A 17 -9.92 17.45 1.00
C PRO A 17 -9.34 17.62 2.39
N PRO A 18 -10.12 17.29 3.40
CA PRO A 18 -9.56 17.24 4.75
C PRO A 18 -8.31 16.40 4.73
N GLU A 19 -7.39 16.73 5.59
CA GLU A 19 -6.16 15.98 5.65
C GLU A 19 -6.45 14.54 5.99
N LEU A 20 -5.99 13.64 5.15
CA LEU A 20 -6.08 12.22 5.40
C LEU A 20 -4.79 11.77 6.05
N THR A 21 -4.91 10.90 7.06
CA THR A 21 -3.76 10.35 7.75
C THR A 21 -3.88 8.85 7.79
N GLY A 22 -2.76 8.18 8.08
CA GLY A 22 -2.74 6.76 8.29
C GLY A 22 -3.22 5.98 7.09
N ILE A 23 -4.06 4.97 7.36
CA ILE A 23 -4.52 4.05 6.33
C ILE A 23 -5.32 4.76 5.23
N ALA A 24 -6.14 5.73 5.59
CA ALA A 24 -6.93 6.43 4.60
C ALA A 24 -6.04 7.14 3.58
N ARG A 25 -5.00 7.80 4.06
CA ARG A 25 -4.08 8.48 3.16
C ARG A 25 -3.32 7.48 2.30
N LEU A 26 -2.88 6.39 2.91
CA LEU A 26 -2.16 5.34 2.20
C LEU A 26 -2.96 4.81 1.02
N LEU A 27 -4.25 4.58 1.22
CA LEU A 27 -5.08 3.95 0.21
C LEU A 27 -5.45 4.87 -0.94
N VAL A 28 -5.39 6.19 -0.74
CA VAL A 28 -5.74 7.12 -1.83
C VAL A 28 -4.52 7.66 -2.56
N GLU A 29 -3.34 7.48 -2.02
CA GLU A 29 -2.14 7.99 -2.67
C GLU A 29 -1.76 7.13 -3.86
N SER A 30 -1.42 7.75 -5.00
CA SER A 30 -1.03 7.00 -6.19
C SER A 30 0.33 6.36 -5.98
N PRO A 31 0.47 5.09 -6.34
CA PRO A 31 1.77 4.43 -6.17
C PRO A 31 2.78 4.91 -7.20
N VAL A 32 4.06 4.92 -6.81
CA VAL A 32 5.12 5.23 -7.76
C VAL A 32 5.44 4.03 -8.63
N GLU A 33 5.09 2.83 -8.17
CA GLU A 33 5.26 1.62 -8.97
C GLU A 33 4.34 0.55 -8.41
N THR A 34 3.92 -0.36 -9.27
CA THR A 34 3.10 -1.51 -8.89
C THR A 34 3.81 -2.79 -9.28
N LEU A 35 3.94 -3.70 -8.34
CA LEU A 35 4.51 -5.03 -8.57
C LEU A 35 3.38 -6.03 -8.68
N ASP A 36 3.28 -6.70 -9.82
CA ASP A 36 2.22 -7.67 -10.05
C ASP A 36 2.79 -9.08 -9.92
N LEU A 37 2.30 -9.83 -8.96
CA LEU A 37 2.78 -11.17 -8.65
C LEU A 37 1.83 -12.27 -9.09
N HIS A 38 0.69 -11.90 -9.68
CA HIS A 38 -0.29 -12.94 -9.99
C HIS A 38 0.32 -13.98 -10.93
N GLY A 39 -0.01 -15.24 -10.69
CA GLY A 39 0.50 -16.32 -11.51
C GLY A 39 1.89 -16.80 -11.13
N MET A 40 2.58 -16.15 -10.19
CA MET A 40 3.90 -16.59 -9.77
C MET A 40 3.80 -17.67 -8.70
N SER A 41 4.83 -18.51 -8.63
CA SER A 41 4.96 -19.43 -7.50
C SER A 41 5.37 -18.64 -6.26
N ALA A 42 5.23 -19.27 -5.09
CA ALA A 42 5.64 -18.63 -3.84
C ALA A 42 7.10 -18.23 -3.87
N ASP A 43 7.97 -19.12 -4.36
CA ASP A 43 9.41 -18.83 -4.40
C ASP A 43 9.72 -17.66 -5.32
N GLN A 44 9.08 -17.63 -6.49
CA GLN A 44 9.29 -16.54 -7.43
C GLN A 44 8.80 -15.23 -6.83
N ALA A 45 7.62 -15.25 -6.21
CA ALA A 45 7.04 -14.06 -5.63
C ALA A 45 7.91 -13.52 -4.50
N GLU A 46 8.40 -14.39 -3.65
CA GLU A 46 9.25 -13.97 -2.53
C GLU A 46 10.48 -13.24 -3.02
N THR A 47 11.16 -13.80 -4.01
CA THR A 47 12.35 -13.19 -4.57
C THR A 47 12.03 -11.82 -5.19
N ARG A 48 10.94 -11.75 -5.96
CA ARG A 48 10.56 -10.51 -6.61
C ARG A 48 10.21 -9.43 -5.59
N VAL A 49 9.50 -9.80 -4.53
CA VAL A 49 9.11 -8.86 -3.50
C VAL A 49 10.36 -8.30 -2.80
N GLN A 50 11.31 -9.19 -2.46
CA GLN A 50 12.52 -8.74 -1.79
C GLN A 50 13.31 -7.74 -2.63
N PHE A 51 13.52 -8.04 -3.89
CA PHE A 51 14.25 -7.12 -4.77
C PHE A 51 13.50 -5.81 -4.96
N PHE A 52 12.19 -5.90 -5.12
CA PHE A 52 11.36 -4.71 -5.33
C PHE A 52 11.50 -3.75 -4.13
N PHE A 53 11.35 -4.26 -2.92
CA PHE A 53 11.42 -3.41 -1.74
C PHE A 53 12.84 -2.94 -1.43
N GLN A 54 13.86 -3.75 -1.70
CA GLN A 54 15.23 -3.29 -1.54
C GLN A 54 15.52 -2.11 -2.45
N ARG A 55 15.05 -2.18 -3.68
CA ARG A 55 15.24 -1.09 -4.63
C ARG A 55 14.53 0.17 -4.17
N HIS A 56 13.29 0.04 -3.74
CA HIS A 56 12.52 1.21 -3.32
C HIS A 56 12.97 1.78 -1.97
N ALA A 57 13.57 0.97 -1.12
CA ALA A 57 14.11 1.48 0.13
C ALA A 57 15.11 2.61 -0.11
N THR A 58 15.84 2.54 -1.22
CA THR A 58 16.79 3.57 -1.60
C THR A 58 16.19 4.61 -2.51
N ALA A 59 15.38 4.17 -3.49
CA ALA A 59 14.91 5.05 -4.55
C ALA A 59 13.66 5.84 -4.18
N SER A 60 12.85 5.34 -3.26
CA SER A 60 11.51 5.91 -3.04
C SER A 60 11.11 6.01 -1.57
N PRO A 61 12.01 6.53 -0.70
CA PRO A 61 11.63 6.63 0.72
C PRO A 61 10.41 7.51 0.90
N GLY A 62 9.50 7.08 1.77
CA GLY A 62 8.28 7.84 2.04
C GLY A 62 7.19 7.71 1.00
N ARG A 63 7.44 7.05 -0.10
CA ARG A 63 6.47 6.93 -1.18
C ARG A 63 5.68 5.62 -1.06
N VAL A 64 4.59 5.56 -1.81
CA VAL A 64 3.71 4.40 -1.79
C VAL A 64 3.97 3.53 -3.01
N VAL A 65 3.98 2.21 -2.80
CA VAL A 65 4.01 1.23 -3.88
C VAL A 65 2.84 0.28 -3.67
N HIS A 66 2.41 -0.38 -4.75
CA HIS A 66 1.37 -1.40 -4.66
C HIS A 66 1.96 -2.75 -5.02
N VAL A 67 1.45 -3.79 -4.36
CA VAL A 67 1.82 -5.17 -4.68
C VAL A 67 0.53 -5.93 -4.96
N ILE A 68 0.42 -6.48 -6.14
CA ILE A 68 -0.80 -7.19 -6.57
C ILE A 68 -0.54 -8.69 -6.50
N THR A 69 -1.36 -9.39 -5.75
CA THR A 69 -1.23 -10.83 -5.58
C THR A 69 -2.32 -11.62 -6.28
N GLY A 70 -3.41 -10.94 -6.66
CA GLY A 70 -4.61 -11.62 -7.04
C GLY A 70 -5.41 -12.00 -5.82
N LYS A 71 -6.69 -12.33 -6.02
CA LYS A 71 -7.57 -12.61 -4.88
C LYS A 71 -7.40 -13.99 -4.30
N GLY A 72 -6.74 -14.90 -5.04
CA GLY A 72 -6.51 -16.23 -4.55
C GLY A 72 -7.73 -17.11 -4.57
N THR A 73 -8.69 -16.84 -5.45
CA THR A 73 -9.96 -17.56 -5.45
C THR A 73 -10.03 -18.67 -6.47
N ARG A 74 -9.03 -18.80 -7.34
CA ARG A 74 -9.15 -19.71 -8.48
C ARG A 74 -8.30 -20.96 -8.38
N SER A 75 -7.18 -20.90 -7.71
CA SER A 75 -6.32 -22.06 -7.62
C SER A 75 -5.66 -22.10 -6.26
N VAL A 76 -5.22 -23.27 -5.88
CA VAL A 76 -4.56 -23.46 -4.60
C VAL A 76 -3.29 -22.62 -4.52
N GLY A 77 -2.52 -22.59 -5.60
CA GLY A 77 -1.28 -21.83 -5.61
C GLY A 77 -1.51 -20.35 -5.46
N ALA A 78 -2.57 -19.83 -6.09
CA ALA A 78 -2.86 -18.41 -6.03
C ALA A 78 -3.26 -17.95 -4.63
N ALA A 79 -3.86 -18.84 -3.84
CA ALA A 79 -4.29 -18.48 -2.49
C ALA A 79 -3.12 -18.26 -1.54
N VAL A 80 -1.93 -18.72 -1.88
CA VAL A 80 -0.76 -18.59 -1.02
C VAL A 80 -0.17 -17.18 -1.05
N LEU A 81 -0.24 -16.50 -2.18
CA LEU A 81 0.45 -15.23 -2.35
C LEU A 81 0.00 -14.13 -1.40
N PRO A 82 -1.29 -13.92 -1.15
CA PRO A 82 -1.68 -12.87 -0.20
C PRO A 82 -1.10 -13.08 1.19
N GLY A 83 -1.13 -14.30 1.68
CA GLY A 83 -0.56 -14.60 2.99
C GLY A 83 0.94 -14.45 3.03
N LEU A 84 1.61 -14.87 1.97
CA LEU A 84 3.06 -14.74 1.87
C LEU A 84 3.48 -13.27 1.92
N VAL A 85 2.83 -12.43 1.12
CA VAL A 85 3.18 -11.00 1.10
C VAL A 85 2.91 -10.36 2.46
N ARG A 86 1.77 -10.70 3.08
CA ARG A 86 1.47 -10.14 4.41
C ARG A 86 2.56 -10.52 5.41
N GLU A 87 2.97 -11.76 5.43
CA GLU A 87 4.04 -12.20 6.32
C GLU A 87 5.33 -11.43 6.07
N MET A 88 5.69 -11.24 4.81
CA MET A 88 6.90 -10.52 4.47
C MET A 88 6.82 -9.07 4.94
N LEU A 89 5.66 -8.43 4.78
CA LEU A 89 5.49 -7.04 5.21
C LEU A 89 5.61 -6.90 6.72
N GLU A 90 5.14 -7.91 7.46
CA GLU A 90 5.17 -7.88 8.92
C GLU A 90 6.54 -8.23 9.48
N ASP A 91 7.28 -9.07 8.81
CA ASP A 91 8.54 -9.60 9.34
C ASP A 91 9.75 -9.18 8.52
N ASP A 92 9.92 -9.79 7.35
CA ASP A 92 11.15 -9.63 6.57
C ASP A 92 11.40 -8.20 6.14
N LEU A 93 10.34 -7.48 5.84
CA LEU A 93 10.42 -6.14 5.29
C LEU A 93 10.10 -5.05 6.31
N SER A 94 10.01 -5.41 7.58
CA SER A 94 9.56 -4.47 8.60
C SER A 94 10.45 -3.23 8.69
N ARG A 95 11.71 -3.32 8.28
CA ARG A 95 12.62 -2.18 8.34
C ARG A 95 12.43 -1.21 7.18
N VAL A 96 11.89 -1.69 6.07
CA VAL A 96 11.71 -0.84 4.89
C VAL A 96 10.26 -0.45 4.67
N VAL A 97 9.36 -0.93 5.50
CA VAL A 97 7.92 -0.65 5.38
C VAL A 97 7.48 0.17 6.58
N GLU A 98 6.92 1.34 6.31
CA GLU A 98 6.40 2.20 7.37
C GLU A 98 4.98 1.82 7.75
N GLU A 99 4.13 1.56 6.74
CA GLU A 99 2.75 1.16 6.95
C GLU A 99 2.26 0.44 5.71
N TRP A 100 1.23 -0.38 5.88
CA TRP A 100 0.65 -1.09 4.75
C TRP A 100 -0.81 -1.43 5.05
N ALA A 101 -1.57 -1.69 3.99
CA ALA A 101 -2.97 -2.08 4.12
C ALA A 101 -3.39 -2.84 2.89
N GLY A 102 -4.43 -3.67 3.02
CA GLY A 102 -5.00 -4.35 1.86
C GLY A 102 -5.71 -3.36 0.96
N LEU A 103 -5.58 -3.56 -0.34
CA LEU A 103 -6.27 -2.73 -1.31
C LEU A 103 -7.77 -3.04 -1.29
N HIS A 104 -8.54 -2.03 -1.62
CA HIS A 104 -9.98 -2.19 -1.70
C HIS A 104 -10.33 -3.30 -2.71
N GLY A 105 -11.22 -4.17 -2.32
CA GLY A 105 -11.60 -5.29 -3.17
C GLY A 105 -10.72 -6.52 -3.03
N GLY A 106 -9.66 -6.44 -2.25
CA GLY A 106 -8.73 -7.54 -2.09
C GLY A 106 -7.77 -7.61 -3.26
N GLY A 107 -6.93 -8.59 -3.28
CA GLY A 107 -6.04 -8.85 -4.40
C GLY A 107 -4.74 -8.09 -4.38
N GLY A 108 -4.48 -7.28 -3.37
CA GLY A 108 -3.21 -6.56 -3.32
C GLY A 108 -3.04 -5.76 -2.05
N PHE A 109 -1.92 -5.05 -1.98
CA PHE A 109 -1.55 -4.25 -0.83
C PHE A 109 -1.01 -2.90 -1.26
N ALA A 110 -1.34 -1.86 -0.49
CA ALA A 110 -0.69 -0.57 -0.59
C ALA A 110 0.34 -0.49 0.52
N VAL A 111 1.55 -0.04 0.20
CA VAL A 111 2.67 -0.07 1.15
C VAL A 111 3.41 1.26 1.07
N ARG A 112 3.64 1.88 2.22
CA ARG A 112 4.48 3.07 2.28
C ARG A 112 5.89 2.67 2.66
N ILE A 113 6.84 3.09 1.84
CA ILE A 113 8.26 2.81 2.10
C ILE A 113 8.72 3.69 3.25
N ALA A 114 9.50 3.11 4.15
CA ALA A 114 10.02 3.87 5.29
C ALA A 114 10.80 5.07 4.81
N GLY A 115 10.67 6.17 5.52
CA GLY A 115 11.23 7.45 5.10
C GLY A 115 12.70 7.66 5.39
N GLY A 116 13.37 6.68 5.89
CA GLY A 116 14.81 6.80 6.08
C GLY A 116 15.24 7.05 7.52
#